data_33a0e5640f31ed1359def0adef8fcd75
#
_entry.id   33a0e5640f31ed1359def0adef8fcd75
#
_cell.length_a   1.000
_cell.length_b   1.000
_cell.length_c   1.000
_cell.angle_alpha   90.00
_cell.angle_beta   90.00
_cell.angle_gamma   90.00
#
_symmetry.space_group_name_H-M   'P 1'
#
loop_
_entity.id
_entity.type
_entity.pdbx_description
1 polymer ?
#
loop_
_entity_poly.entity_id
_entity_poly.type
_entity_poly.pdbx_seq_one_letter_code
_entity_poly.pdbx_strand_id
1 'polypeptide(L)'
;MEDNKTPRNSRRKCSFCGRSENEVGFLITGMNGCICDSCSEQAYEIMQEAMHQKKGAPGELNLKELPKPKEIKEFLDQYIIGQDDAKRYLSVAVYNHYKRLLQKVDKDDIEIEKSNIIMVGSTGTGKTLLARTIAKLLHVPFTIVDATVLTEAGYVGEDIESLLTRLLQVADYNVAEAERGIVFIDEIDKIARKGDNPSITRDVSGEGVQQGLLKLLEGSIVNVPPQGGRKHPDQKMIPVNTKNILFICGGAFDGIERKIAQRLNTHVVGYSAAKDVVKIDRGNLMQYIAPQDLKSFGLIPEIIGRLPILTYLNPLDRTALRNILTEPKNSIIKQYVKLFEMDGVKLEFQPEVFEYIVDKAIEYKLGARGLRSIVETIMMDVMFEIPSQKAKKYEVTLDFAKQQMGKANISRMQTLSIKI
;
A
#
# COMPACT_ATOMS: atom_id res chain seq x y z
N MET A 1 62.22 -58.29 9.04
CA MET A 1 60.76 -58.37 9.18
C MET A 1 60.33 -57.06 9.73
N GLU A 2 59.94 -56.15 8.83
CA GLU A 2 59.49 -54.78 9.19
C GLU A 2 57.96 -54.74 9.17
N ASP A 3 57.41 -54.47 10.33
CA ASP A 3 55.99 -54.33 10.51
C ASP A 3 55.50 -53.01 9.92
N ASN A 4 54.75 -53.12 8.83
CA ASN A 4 54.13 -52.08 8.11
C ASN A 4 52.85 -51.65 8.87
N LYS A 5 52.94 -50.61 9.76
CA LYS A 5 51.81 -50.03 10.46
C LYS A 5 51.08 -49.02 9.54
N THR A 6 49.97 -49.44 8.95
CA THR A 6 48.98 -48.58 8.29
C THR A 6 48.56 -47.44 9.21
N PRO A 7 48.46 -46.17 8.73
CA PRO A 7 48.06 -45.08 9.59
C PRO A 7 46.58 -45.18 9.93
N ARG A 8 46.25 -45.03 11.23
CA ARG A 8 44.91 -44.98 11.81
C ARG A 8 44.10 -43.92 11.11
N ASN A 9 42.99 -44.31 10.59
CA ASN A 9 41.89 -43.46 10.06
C ASN A 9 41.49 -42.42 11.12
N SER A 10 42.02 -41.20 11.04
CA SER A 10 41.63 -40.10 11.90
C SER A 10 40.21 -39.68 11.49
N ARG A 11 39.22 -40.07 12.30
CA ARG A 11 37.82 -39.67 12.11
C ARG A 11 37.78 -38.17 11.97
N ARG A 12 37.26 -37.68 10.84
CA ARG A 12 37.10 -36.26 10.55
C ARG A 12 36.15 -35.68 11.59
N LYS A 13 36.47 -34.49 12.11
CA LYS A 13 35.67 -33.77 13.09
C LYS A 13 35.41 -32.36 12.59
N CYS A 14 34.25 -31.81 12.94
CA CYS A 14 33.97 -30.41 12.70
C CYS A 14 34.96 -29.53 13.48
N SER A 15 35.67 -28.63 12.80
CA SER A 15 36.65 -27.71 13.41
C SER A 15 36.01 -26.63 14.29
N PHE A 16 34.67 -26.43 14.18
CA PHE A 16 33.93 -25.44 14.94
C PHE A 16 33.34 -26.03 16.23
N CYS A 17 32.58 -27.11 16.16
CA CYS A 17 31.89 -27.68 17.32
C CYS A 17 32.54 -28.99 17.85
N GLY A 18 33.54 -29.56 17.15
CA GLY A 18 34.26 -30.77 17.57
C GLY A 18 33.52 -32.10 17.34
N ARG A 19 32.26 -32.10 16.86
CA ARG A 19 31.47 -33.31 16.58
C ARG A 19 32.13 -34.12 15.47
N SER A 20 32.09 -35.44 15.61
CA SER A 20 32.60 -36.38 14.60
C SER A 20 31.64 -36.52 13.42
N GLU A 21 32.15 -37.02 12.28
CA GLU A 21 31.37 -37.25 11.05
C GLU A 21 30.14 -38.13 11.25
N ASN A 22 30.15 -39.00 12.24
CA ASN A 22 29.02 -39.90 12.57
C ASN A 22 27.93 -39.22 13.42
N GLU A 23 28.19 -38.03 13.97
CA GLU A 23 27.27 -37.25 14.85
C GLU A 23 26.61 -36.08 14.14
N VAL A 24 26.88 -35.89 12.86
CA VAL A 24 26.41 -34.79 12.03
C VAL A 24 25.85 -35.33 10.71
N GLY A 25 24.97 -34.58 10.04
CA GLY A 25 24.37 -35.01 8.78
C GLY A 25 25.39 -35.10 7.65
N PHE A 26 26.29 -34.11 7.53
CA PHE A 26 27.44 -34.12 6.63
C PHE A 26 28.53 -33.15 7.10
N LEU A 27 29.74 -33.35 6.61
CA LEU A 27 30.91 -32.50 6.81
C LEU A 27 31.38 -31.89 5.49
N ILE A 28 31.43 -30.57 5.42
CA ILE A 28 32.09 -29.86 4.33
C ILE A 28 33.59 -29.78 4.65
N THR A 29 34.43 -30.34 3.78
CA THR A 29 35.89 -30.39 3.98
C THR A 29 36.53 -29.21 3.22
N GLY A 30 37.28 -28.38 3.94
CA GLY A 30 38.15 -27.33 3.39
C GLY A 30 39.62 -27.75 3.40
N MET A 31 40.51 -26.86 2.97
CA MET A 31 41.98 -27.16 2.90
C MET A 31 42.59 -27.47 4.26
N ASN A 32 42.16 -26.79 5.35
CA ASN A 32 42.75 -26.92 6.69
C ASN A 32 41.74 -27.25 7.79
N GLY A 33 40.49 -27.63 7.45
CA GLY A 33 39.44 -27.91 8.44
C GLY A 33 38.16 -28.42 7.81
N CYS A 34 37.24 -28.84 8.68
CA CYS A 34 35.92 -29.30 8.28
C CYS A 34 34.86 -28.49 9.05
N ILE A 35 33.71 -28.23 8.44
CA ILE A 35 32.55 -27.63 9.08
C ILE A 35 31.34 -28.54 8.89
N CYS A 36 30.55 -28.79 9.95
CA CYS A 36 29.33 -29.58 9.83
C CYS A 36 28.14 -28.72 9.34
N ASP A 37 27.09 -29.40 8.87
CA ASP A 37 25.82 -28.83 8.47
C ASP A 37 25.30 -27.78 9.46
N SER A 38 25.15 -28.14 10.71
CA SER A 38 24.63 -27.26 11.78
C SER A 38 25.51 -26.02 12.01
N CYS A 39 26.86 -26.17 12.01
CA CYS A 39 27.75 -25.01 12.13
C CYS A 39 27.80 -24.17 10.85
N SER A 40 27.58 -24.77 9.69
CA SER A 40 27.50 -24.06 8.41
C SER A 40 26.25 -23.17 8.37
N GLU A 41 25.13 -23.68 8.86
CA GLU A 41 23.87 -22.92 8.96
C GLU A 41 24.00 -21.75 9.93
N GLN A 42 24.55 -21.99 11.13
CA GLN A 42 24.85 -20.91 12.09
C GLN A 42 25.84 -19.87 11.54
N ALA A 43 26.88 -20.31 10.84
CA ALA A 43 27.83 -19.39 10.20
C ALA A 43 27.16 -18.55 9.10
N TYR A 44 26.24 -19.14 8.36
CA TYR A 44 25.44 -18.44 7.33
C TYR A 44 24.50 -17.40 7.97
N GLU A 45 23.82 -17.73 9.07
CA GLU A 45 22.98 -16.79 9.82
C GLU A 45 23.79 -15.60 10.35
N ILE A 46 24.94 -15.88 11.02
CA ILE A 46 25.84 -14.83 11.53
C ILE A 46 26.39 -13.98 10.37
N MET A 47 26.70 -14.58 9.23
CA MET A 47 27.17 -13.86 8.04
C MET A 47 26.04 -12.97 7.47
N GLN A 48 24.81 -13.47 7.42
CA GLN A 48 23.62 -12.69 7.02
C GLN A 48 23.44 -11.48 7.97
N GLU A 49 23.45 -11.70 9.27
CA GLU A 49 23.36 -10.62 10.28
C GLU A 49 24.53 -9.62 10.15
N ALA A 50 25.74 -10.10 9.96
CA ALA A 50 26.92 -9.24 9.77
C ALA A 50 26.90 -8.49 8.43
N MET A 51 26.33 -9.06 7.37
CA MET A 51 26.11 -8.39 6.09
C MET A 51 25.00 -7.35 6.18
N HIS A 52 23.95 -7.62 6.95
CA HIS A 52 22.93 -6.61 7.29
C HIS A 52 23.52 -5.46 8.09
N GLN A 53 24.46 -5.72 9.02
CA GLN A 53 25.19 -4.68 9.76
C GLN A 53 26.22 -3.92 8.92
N LYS A 54 26.87 -4.54 7.92
CA LYS A 54 27.86 -3.91 7.04
C LYS A 54 27.28 -3.13 5.85
N LYS A 55 26.03 -3.38 5.48
CA LYS A 55 25.29 -2.55 4.53
C LYS A 55 24.61 -1.43 5.29
N GLY A 56 25.31 -0.51 6.00
CA GLY A 56 24.71 0.53 6.83
C GLY A 56 23.40 0.04 7.43
N ALA A 57 23.09 0.25 8.68
CA ALA A 57 21.85 -0.30 9.27
C ALA A 57 20.72 -0.23 8.24
N PRO A 58 19.95 -1.31 7.95
CA PRO A 58 18.85 -1.25 7.01
C PRO A 58 17.96 -0.09 7.44
N GLY A 59 17.88 0.97 6.62
CA GLY A 59 17.11 2.16 6.95
C GLY A 59 17.89 3.43 7.26
N GLU A 60 19.22 3.50 7.16
CA GLU A 60 19.91 4.80 7.12
C GLU A 60 19.62 5.48 5.78
N LEU A 61 18.51 6.23 5.78
CA LEU A 61 18.20 7.15 4.69
C LEU A 61 19.31 8.20 4.59
N ASN A 62 19.99 8.22 3.46
CA ASN A 62 21.00 9.24 3.18
C ASN A 62 20.38 10.30 2.24
N LEU A 63 20.61 11.59 2.53
CA LEU A 63 20.09 12.68 1.70
C LEU A 63 20.54 12.58 0.23
N LYS A 64 21.72 11.99 -0.02
CA LYS A 64 22.25 11.76 -1.37
C LYS A 64 21.52 10.65 -2.13
N GLU A 65 20.90 9.72 -1.42
CA GLU A 65 20.19 8.57 -1.97
C GLU A 65 18.67 8.80 -2.02
N LEU A 66 18.17 9.88 -1.39
CA LEU A 66 16.76 10.21 -1.42
C LEU A 66 16.36 10.67 -2.83
N PRO A 67 15.48 9.93 -3.53
CA PRO A 67 15.04 10.28 -4.87
C PRO A 67 14.34 11.64 -4.89
N LYS A 68 14.67 12.47 -5.87
CA LYS A 68 14.09 13.81 -6.03
C LYS A 68 12.62 13.73 -6.48
N PRO A 69 11.82 14.78 -6.30
CA PRO A 69 10.39 14.75 -6.66
C PRO A 69 10.12 14.35 -8.12
N LYS A 70 10.97 14.73 -9.07
CA LYS A 70 10.83 14.30 -10.47
C LYS A 70 11.04 12.80 -10.63
N GLU A 71 12.06 12.25 -9.98
CA GLU A 71 12.38 10.81 -10.01
C GLU A 71 11.28 9.99 -9.35
N ILE A 72 10.72 10.50 -8.23
CA ILE A 72 9.55 9.86 -7.58
C ILE A 72 8.36 9.84 -8.55
N LYS A 73 8.06 10.97 -9.23
CA LYS A 73 6.97 11.03 -10.20
C LYS A 73 7.20 10.08 -11.36
N GLU A 74 8.39 10.06 -11.95
CA GLU A 74 8.76 9.15 -13.04
C GLU A 74 8.62 7.68 -12.65
N PHE A 75 8.96 7.34 -11.41
CA PHE A 75 8.73 6.00 -10.89
C PHE A 75 7.23 5.69 -10.76
N LEU A 76 6.43 6.63 -10.25
CA LEU A 76 4.98 6.47 -10.15
C LEU A 76 4.33 6.31 -11.54
N ASP A 77 4.83 7.03 -12.55
CA ASP A 77 4.34 6.95 -13.94
C ASP A 77 4.50 5.54 -14.55
N GLN A 78 5.47 4.76 -14.09
CA GLN A 78 5.64 3.36 -14.52
C GLN A 78 4.54 2.42 -14.04
N TYR A 79 3.82 2.76 -12.97
CA TYR A 79 2.84 1.89 -12.32
C TYR A 79 1.40 2.43 -12.38
N ILE A 80 1.23 3.73 -12.51
CA ILE A 80 -0.06 4.41 -12.36
C ILE A 80 -0.32 5.30 -13.57
N ILE A 81 -1.47 5.09 -14.21
CA ILE A 81 -1.89 5.87 -15.38
C ILE A 81 -2.58 7.16 -14.91
N GLY A 82 -2.25 8.26 -15.56
CA GLY A 82 -2.82 9.57 -15.26
C GLY A 82 -2.50 10.07 -13.85
N GLN A 83 -3.41 10.85 -13.25
CA GLN A 83 -3.29 11.38 -11.88
C GLN A 83 -2.07 12.29 -11.68
N ASP A 84 -1.71 13.09 -12.68
CA ASP A 84 -0.47 13.87 -12.71
C ASP A 84 -0.35 14.86 -11.55
N ASP A 85 -1.44 15.56 -11.22
CA ASP A 85 -1.47 16.50 -10.10
C ASP A 85 -1.23 15.77 -8.77
N ALA A 86 -1.97 14.68 -8.52
CA ALA A 86 -1.78 13.88 -7.29
C ALA A 86 -0.35 13.37 -7.18
N LYS A 87 0.22 12.81 -8.25
CA LYS A 87 1.61 12.34 -8.27
C LYS A 87 2.60 13.46 -7.96
N ARG A 88 2.39 14.65 -8.53
CA ARG A 88 3.25 15.82 -8.31
C ARG A 88 3.20 16.26 -6.84
N TYR A 89 2.00 16.44 -6.29
CA TYR A 89 1.84 16.81 -4.87
C TYR A 89 2.45 15.78 -3.93
N LEU A 90 2.16 14.50 -4.16
CA LEU A 90 2.69 13.41 -3.35
C LEU A 90 4.22 13.32 -3.42
N SER A 91 4.80 13.47 -4.61
CA SER A 91 6.25 13.41 -4.80
C SER A 91 6.96 14.51 -4.01
N VAL A 92 6.44 15.72 -4.02
CA VAL A 92 6.99 16.85 -3.24
C VAL A 92 6.80 16.63 -1.75
N ALA A 93 5.60 16.23 -1.33
CA ALA A 93 5.25 16.00 0.07
C ALA A 93 6.14 14.94 0.73
N VAL A 94 6.28 13.80 0.05
CA VAL A 94 7.10 12.68 0.49
C VAL A 94 8.58 13.05 0.55
N TYR A 95 9.09 13.70 -0.49
CA TYR A 95 10.47 14.19 -0.52
C TYR A 95 10.75 15.13 0.68
N ASN A 96 9.86 16.10 0.93
CA ASN A 96 10.01 17.05 2.03
C ASN A 96 9.93 16.35 3.40
N HIS A 97 9.05 15.34 3.55
CA HIS A 97 8.95 14.56 4.77
C HIS A 97 10.28 13.85 5.09
N TYR A 98 10.83 13.09 4.14
CA TYR A 98 12.08 12.35 4.36
C TYR A 98 13.30 13.28 4.45
N LYS A 99 13.29 14.41 3.73
CA LYS A 99 14.31 15.46 3.88
C LYS A 99 14.31 16.05 5.31
N ARG A 100 13.13 16.24 5.90
CA ARG A 100 12.99 16.67 7.30
C ARG A 100 13.63 15.66 8.26
N LEU A 101 13.44 14.35 8.04
CA LEU A 101 14.03 13.30 8.88
C LEU A 101 15.56 13.28 8.83
N LEU A 102 16.13 13.77 7.74
CA LEU A 102 17.57 13.81 7.50
C LEU A 102 18.21 15.14 7.95
N GLN A 103 17.39 16.11 8.39
CA GLN A 103 17.89 17.38 8.92
C GLN A 103 18.63 17.14 10.23
N LYS A 104 19.88 17.60 10.31
CA LYS A 104 20.60 17.73 11.59
C LYS A 104 20.13 19.03 12.23
N VAL A 105 19.36 18.91 13.30
CA VAL A 105 18.82 20.07 14.02
C VAL A 105 19.91 20.60 14.96
N ASP A 106 20.53 21.72 14.62
CA ASP A 106 21.31 22.51 15.54
C ASP A 106 20.39 23.40 16.39
N LYS A 107 20.86 23.87 17.56
CA LYS A 107 20.00 24.57 18.54
C LYS A 107 19.33 25.86 18.04
N ASP A 108 19.83 26.44 16.97
CA ASP A 108 19.32 27.67 16.34
C ASP A 108 18.64 27.43 14.98
N ASP A 109 18.40 26.15 14.60
CA ASP A 109 17.79 25.80 13.32
C ASP A 109 16.25 25.86 13.35
N ILE A 110 15.68 26.13 12.18
CA ILE A 110 14.23 26.10 11.97
C ILE A 110 13.73 24.65 12.05
N GLU A 111 12.84 24.37 12.98
CA GLU A 111 12.15 23.07 13.06
C GLU A 111 11.08 22.98 11.97
N ILE A 112 11.25 22.02 11.05
CA ILE A 112 10.27 21.76 10.00
C ILE A 112 9.15 20.88 10.57
N GLU A 113 7.92 21.38 10.51
CA GLU A 113 6.73 20.66 11.00
C GLU A 113 6.40 19.42 10.14
N LYS A 114 5.76 18.46 10.78
CA LYS A 114 5.24 17.26 10.13
C LYS A 114 4.07 17.61 9.21
N SER A 115 4.09 17.09 7.99
CA SER A 115 3.04 17.29 7.00
C SER A 115 2.47 15.95 6.54
N ASN A 116 1.31 15.57 7.08
CA ASN A 116 0.58 14.40 6.62
C ASN A 116 -0.28 14.77 5.39
N ILE A 117 -0.78 13.76 4.69
CA ILE A 117 -1.40 13.90 3.38
C ILE A 117 -2.84 13.37 3.42
N ILE A 118 -3.76 14.04 2.75
CA ILE A 118 -5.09 13.52 2.45
C ILE A 118 -5.33 13.47 0.95
N MET A 119 -5.78 12.32 0.47
CA MET A 119 -6.13 12.04 -0.93
C MET A 119 -7.62 11.81 -1.06
N VAL A 120 -8.27 12.62 -1.87
CA VAL A 120 -9.71 12.54 -2.14
C VAL A 120 -9.94 12.03 -3.55
N GLY A 121 -10.87 11.09 -3.73
CA GLY A 121 -11.21 10.57 -5.05
C GLY A 121 -11.99 9.27 -4.97
N SER A 122 -12.82 9.01 -5.97
CA SER A 122 -13.71 7.84 -6.01
C SER A 122 -12.96 6.51 -5.83
N THR A 123 -13.69 5.48 -5.44
CA THR A 123 -13.12 4.15 -5.27
C THR A 123 -12.52 3.64 -6.59
N GLY A 124 -11.35 3.02 -6.52
CA GLY A 124 -10.67 2.46 -7.70
C GLY A 124 -9.80 3.45 -8.48
N THR A 125 -9.68 4.73 -8.08
CA THR A 125 -8.83 5.73 -8.77
C THR A 125 -7.33 5.58 -8.50
N GLY A 126 -6.92 4.69 -7.56
CA GLY A 126 -5.51 4.36 -7.33
C GLY A 126 -4.89 4.95 -6.06
N LYS A 127 -5.68 5.48 -5.11
CA LYS A 127 -5.19 6.05 -3.83
C LYS A 127 -4.23 5.13 -3.09
N THR A 128 -4.66 3.93 -2.79
CA THR A 128 -3.86 2.90 -2.07
C THR A 128 -2.64 2.47 -2.88
N LEU A 129 -2.76 2.38 -4.22
CA LEU A 129 -1.66 2.01 -5.11
C LEU A 129 -0.56 3.08 -5.12
N LEU A 130 -0.93 4.38 -5.12
CA LEU A 130 0.02 5.50 -5.02
C LEU A 130 0.85 5.39 -3.74
N ALA A 131 0.21 5.26 -2.58
CA ALA A 131 0.90 5.17 -1.29
C ALA A 131 1.83 3.94 -1.22
N ARG A 132 1.36 2.78 -1.65
CA ARG A 132 2.15 1.54 -1.69
C ARG A 132 3.35 1.64 -2.63
N THR A 133 3.17 2.27 -3.80
CA THR A 133 4.25 2.43 -4.78
C THR A 133 5.34 3.37 -4.27
N ILE A 134 4.97 4.42 -3.55
CA ILE A 134 5.91 5.33 -2.87
C ILE A 134 6.72 4.59 -1.81
N ALA A 135 6.04 3.84 -0.93
CA ALA A 135 6.72 3.07 0.11
C ALA A 135 7.70 2.04 -0.47
N LYS A 136 7.32 1.40 -1.59
CA LYS A 136 8.18 0.48 -2.33
C LYS A 136 9.43 1.17 -2.90
N LEU A 137 9.29 2.37 -3.44
CA LEU A 137 10.42 3.15 -3.96
C LEU A 137 11.41 3.51 -2.87
N LEU A 138 10.90 3.89 -1.71
CA LEU A 138 11.70 4.35 -0.58
C LEU A 138 12.24 3.22 0.30
N HIS A 139 11.82 1.98 0.05
CA HIS A 139 12.17 0.80 0.86
C HIS A 139 11.87 0.99 2.35
N VAL A 140 10.72 1.59 2.68
CA VAL A 140 10.28 1.82 4.06
C VAL A 140 9.11 0.91 4.43
N PRO A 141 8.95 0.57 5.74
CA PRO A 141 7.79 -0.18 6.22
C PRO A 141 6.48 0.51 5.82
N PHE A 142 5.52 -0.28 5.35
CA PHE A 142 4.24 0.23 4.87
C PHE A 142 3.07 -0.62 5.38
N THR A 143 2.12 0.02 6.04
CA THR A 143 0.88 -0.65 6.47
C THR A 143 -0.34 0.08 5.94
N ILE A 144 -1.43 -0.69 5.76
CA ILE A 144 -2.74 -0.17 5.37
C ILE A 144 -3.73 -0.50 6.48
N VAL A 145 -4.51 0.49 6.86
CA VAL A 145 -5.57 0.35 7.84
C VAL A 145 -6.85 0.97 7.27
N ASP A 146 -7.94 0.26 7.41
CA ASP A 146 -9.27 0.75 7.08
C ASP A 146 -9.81 1.53 8.29
N ALA A 147 -10.20 2.79 8.09
CA ALA A 147 -10.71 3.62 9.17
C ALA A 147 -12.03 3.09 9.77
N THR A 148 -12.79 2.28 9.03
CA THR A 148 -14.08 1.73 9.46
C THR A 148 -13.97 0.65 10.54
N VAL A 149 -12.81 0.00 10.66
CA VAL A 149 -12.57 -1.03 11.68
C VAL A 149 -12.08 -0.43 13.00
N LEU A 150 -11.66 0.85 12.97
CA LEU A 150 -11.14 1.54 14.14
C LEU A 150 -12.28 1.99 15.07
N THR A 151 -12.04 1.86 16.36
CA THR A 151 -12.96 2.31 17.40
C THR A 151 -12.24 3.08 18.50
N GLU A 152 -12.98 3.87 19.28
CA GLU A 152 -12.44 4.49 20.49
C GLU A 152 -12.04 3.40 21.49
N ALA A 153 -10.92 3.62 22.20
CA ALA A 153 -10.37 2.67 23.16
C ALA A 153 -11.42 2.21 24.20
N GLY A 154 -11.56 0.89 24.34
CA GLY A 154 -12.51 0.26 25.26
C GLY A 154 -13.84 -0.19 24.64
N TYR A 155 -14.07 0.05 23.37
CA TYR A 155 -15.23 -0.45 22.62
C TYR A 155 -14.91 -1.66 21.74
N VAL A 156 -15.94 -2.29 21.18
CA VAL A 156 -15.79 -3.45 20.29
C VAL A 156 -15.27 -2.97 18.94
N GLY A 157 -14.05 -3.37 18.58
CA GLY A 157 -13.34 -3.02 17.35
C GLY A 157 -11.84 -3.04 17.57
N GLU A 158 -11.09 -2.53 16.60
CA GLU A 158 -9.65 -2.38 16.72
C GLU A 158 -9.32 -1.03 17.37
N ASP A 159 -8.51 -1.05 18.42
CA ASP A 159 -7.95 0.18 18.99
C ASP A 159 -7.10 0.93 17.95
N ILE A 160 -7.14 2.23 17.96
CA ILE A 160 -6.38 3.09 17.02
C ILE A 160 -4.88 2.77 17.08
N GLU A 161 -4.35 2.39 18.24
CA GLU A 161 -2.94 2.01 18.39
C GLU A 161 -2.58 0.70 17.65
N SER A 162 -3.58 -0.13 17.26
CA SER A 162 -3.35 -1.37 16.52
C SER A 162 -2.68 -1.14 15.16
N LEU A 163 -2.87 0.03 14.55
CA LEU A 163 -2.19 0.41 13.31
C LEU A 163 -0.66 0.48 13.49
N LEU A 164 -0.17 0.89 14.66
CA LEU A 164 1.27 0.89 14.98
C LEU A 164 1.79 -0.54 15.23
N THR A 165 0.97 -1.42 15.82
CA THR A 165 1.31 -2.84 15.94
C THR A 165 1.54 -3.47 14.56
N ARG A 166 0.65 -3.20 13.60
CA ARG A 166 0.81 -3.68 12.21
C ARG A 166 2.06 -3.11 11.54
N LEU A 167 2.37 -1.83 11.78
CA LEU A 167 3.59 -1.22 11.25
C LEU A 167 4.85 -1.84 11.86
N LEU A 168 4.86 -2.10 13.18
CA LEU A 168 5.95 -2.79 13.86
C LEU A 168 6.15 -4.22 13.31
N GLN A 169 5.07 -4.96 13.07
CA GLN A 169 5.14 -6.30 12.47
C GLN A 169 5.78 -6.28 11.08
N VAL A 170 5.44 -5.30 10.25
CA VAL A 170 6.03 -5.15 8.91
C VAL A 170 7.52 -4.75 8.99
N ALA A 171 7.92 -4.08 10.06
CA ALA A 171 9.31 -3.69 10.36
C ALA A 171 10.07 -4.75 11.17
N ASP A 172 9.58 -5.99 11.27
CA ASP A 172 10.18 -7.06 12.07
C ASP A 172 10.50 -6.61 13.52
N TYR A 173 9.60 -5.80 14.09
CA TYR A 173 9.71 -5.17 15.42
C TYR A 173 10.93 -4.24 15.58
N ASN A 174 11.55 -3.82 14.50
CA ASN A 174 12.55 -2.77 14.53
C ASN A 174 11.86 -1.40 14.68
N VAL A 175 11.88 -0.84 15.90
CA VAL A 175 11.22 0.42 16.23
C VAL A 175 11.76 1.59 15.39
N ALA A 176 13.08 1.65 15.17
CA ALA A 176 13.71 2.74 14.43
C ALA A 176 13.29 2.74 12.94
N GLU A 177 13.05 1.57 12.35
CA GLU A 177 12.51 1.45 11.00
C GLU A 177 11.03 1.76 10.96
N ALA A 178 10.24 1.23 11.91
CA ALA A 178 8.81 1.49 12.01
C ALA A 178 8.53 3.00 12.13
N GLU A 179 9.31 3.73 12.92
CA GLU A 179 9.18 5.19 13.08
C GLU A 179 9.47 6.00 11.82
N ARG A 180 10.06 5.40 10.78
CA ARG A 180 10.28 6.00 9.46
C ARG A 180 9.29 5.48 8.39
N GLY A 181 8.37 4.64 8.80
CA GLY A 181 7.39 3.99 7.93
C GLY A 181 6.30 4.94 7.43
N ILE A 182 5.48 4.37 6.55
CA ILE A 182 4.28 5.02 6.01
C ILE A 182 3.06 4.23 6.45
N VAL A 183 2.07 4.92 7.02
CA VAL A 183 0.76 4.39 7.35
C VAL A 183 -0.26 4.97 6.38
N PHE A 184 -0.95 4.11 5.63
CA PHE A 184 -2.06 4.50 4.80
C PHE A 184 -3.38 4.18 5.51
N ILE A 185 -4.15 5.23 5.81
CA ILE A 185 -5.48 5.11 6.42
C ILE A 185 -6.50 5.25 5.29
N ASP A 186 -7.12 4.13 4.89
CA ASP A 186 -8.16 4.13 3.86
C ASP A 186 -9.54 4.41 4.46
N GLU A 187 -10.46 4.86 3.62
CA GLU A 187 -11.87 5.13 3.97
C GLU A 187 -12.06 6.15 5.11
N ILE A 188 -11.16 7.15 5.19
CA ILE A 188 -11.23 8.22 6.22
C ILE A 188 -12.56 8.99 6.19
N ASP A 189 -13.25 9.05 5.05
CA ASP A 189 -14.56 9.67 4.89
C ASP A 189 -15.68 8.94 5.65
N LYS A 190 -15.47 7.66 6.00
CA LYS A 190 -16.49 6.87 6.70
C LYS A 190 -16.58 7.18 8.19
N ILE A 191 -15.52 7.75 8.77
CA ILE A 191 -15.52 8.23 10.15
C ILE A 191 -15.95 9.72 10.25
N ALA A 192 -16.35 10.35 9.14
CA ALA A 192 -16.92 11.68 9.13
C ALA A 192 -18.30 11.70 9.84
N ARG A 193 -18.58 12.76 10.58
CA ARG A 193 -19.88 12.94 11.23
C ARG A 193 -21.01 12.93 10.21
N LYS A 194 -22.03 12.12 10.43
CA LYS A 194 -23.25 12.07 9.62
C LYS A 194 -24.31 12.96 10.25
N GLY A 195 -24.38 14.24 9.79
CA GLY A 195 -25.50 15.15 10.08
C GLY A 195 -25.44 15.94 11.39
N ASP A 196 -26.25 17.01 11.46
CA ASP A 196 -26.37 17.96 12.57
C ASP A 196 -27.26 17.47 13.74
N ASN A 197 -27.51 16.16 13.87
CA ASN A 197 -28.23 15.68 15.03
C ASN A 197 -27.28 15.65 16.24
N PRO A 198 -27.44 16.55 17.22
CA PRO A 198 -26.76 16.45 18.50
C PRO A 198 -27.40 15.30 19.27
N SER A 199 -27.10 14.07 18.87
CA SER A 199 -27.43 12.89 19.64
C SER A 199 -26.66 13.00 20.96
N ILE A 200 -27.39 12.89 22.08
CA ILE A 200 -26.85 12.94 23.44
C ILE A 200 -25.88 11.73 23.68
N THR A 201 -25.82 10.79 22.76
CA THR A 201 -24.91 9.63 22.77
C THR A 201 -23.61 9.98 22.08
N ARG A 202 -22.51 9.80 22.82
CA ARG A 202 -21.13 9.95 22.29
C ARG A 202 -20.93 9.10 21.03
N ASP A 203 -20.53 9.72 19.93
CA ASP A 203 -20.24 9.01 18.66
C ASP A 203 -18.86 8.36 18.75
N VAL A 204 -18.85 7.11 19.20
CA VAL A 204 -17.63 6.30 19.41
C VAL A 204 -17.04 5.75 18.11
N SER A 205 -17.79 5.78 17.01
CA SER A 205 -17.39 5.26 15.71
C SER A 205 -16.98 6.36 14.72
N GLY A 206 -17.35 7.60 14.96
CA GLY A 206 -17.04 8.75 14.12
C GLY A 206 -16.08 9.72 14.80
N GLU A 207 -16.62 10.66 15.59
CA GLU A 207 -15.80 11.73 16.20
C GLU A 207 -14.78 11.18 17.20
N GLY A 208 -15.13 10.15 18.00
CA GLY A 208 -14.20 9.53 18.95
C GLY A 208 -12.98 8.94 18.26
N VAL A 209 -13.16 8.28 17.09
CA VAL A 209 -12.05 7.78 16.26
C VAL A 209 -11.22 8.93 15.70
N GLN A 210 -11.86 10.01 15.22
CA GLN A 210 -11.14 11.18 14.72
C GLN A 210 -10.26 11.80 15.82
N GLN A 211 -10.78 11.95 17.05
CA GLN A 211 -10.00 12.46 18.19
C GLN A 211 -8.83 11.55 18.58
N GLY A 212 -9.01 10.24 18.51
CA GLY A 212 -7.94 9.28 18.77
C GLY A 212 -6.84 9.31 17.71
N LEU A 213 -7.20 9.42 16.42
CA LEU A 213 -6.25 9.55 15.32
C LEU A 213 -5.43 10.85 15.44
N LEU A 214 -5.99 11.91 16.00
CA LEU A 214 -5.32 13.20 16.14
C LEU A 214 -3.98 13.07 16.87
N LYS A 215 -3.93 12.29 17.97
CA LYS A 215 -2.69 12.06 18.73
C LYS A 215 -1.57 11.46 17.88
N LEU A 216 -1.92 10.55 16.96
CA LEU A 216 -0.95 9.92 16.07
C LEU A 216 -0.49 10.86 14.96
N LEU A 217 -1.41 11.64 14.43
CA LEU A 217 -1.13 12.60 13.36
C LEU A 217 -0.26 13.76 13.85
N GLU A 218 -0.44 14.19 15.10
CA GLU A 218 0.38 15.25 15.75
C GLU A 218 1.81 14.82 16.01
N GLY A 219 2.01 13.56 16.33
CA GLY A 219 3.31 13.00 16.70
C GLY A 219 3.48 12.90 18.22
N SER A 220 3.22 11.72 18.74
CA SER A 220 3.31 11.39 20.18
C SER A 220 4.02 10.04 20.37
N ILE A 221 4.48 9.79 21.59
CA ILE A 221 4.98 8.47 21.99
C ILE A 221 3.77 7.64 22.39
N VAL A 222 3.57 6.52 21.73
CA VAL A 222 2.47 5.60 21.97
C VAL A 222 3.03 4.25 22.41
N ASN A 223 2.48 3.72 23.51
CA ASN A 223 2.87 2.41 24.01
C ASN A 223 2.05 1.32 23.30
N VAL A 224 2.73 0.51 22.51
CA VAL A 224 2.13 -0.51 21.63
C VAL A 224 2.36 -1.91 22.21
N PRO A 225 1.33 -2.78 22.25
CA PRO A 225 1.54 -4.17 22.68
C PRO A 225 2.39 -4.93 21.64
N PRO A 226 3.35 -5.78 22.07
CA PRO A 226 4.26 -6.50 21.16
C PRO A 226 3.55 -7.56 20.32
N GLN A 227 2.42 -8.10 20.79
CA GLN A 227 1.57 -9.03 20.01
C GLN A 227 0.18 -8.42 19.94
N GLY A 228 -0.35 -8.25 18.73
CA GLY A 228 -1.69 -7.71 18.53
C GLY A 228 -2.72 -8.47 19.36
N GLY A 229 -3.48 -7.77 20.18
CA GLY A 229 -4.47 -8.36 21.07
C GLY A 229 -4.83 -7.44 22.24
N ARG A 230 -5.66 -7.95 23.17
CA ARG A 230 -6.05 -7.22 24.39
C ARG A 230 -4.82 -6.91 25.24
N LYS A 231 -4.73 -5.68 25.73
CA LYS A 231 -3.68 -5.23 26.65
C LYS A 231 -3.72 -6.06 27.93
N HIS A 232 -2.71 -6.87 28.18
CA HIS A 232 -2.53 -7.53 29.47
C HIS A 232 -1.73 -6.61 30.42
N PRO A 233 -2.09 -6.50 31.72
CA PRO A 233 -1.42 -5.59 32.66
C PRO A 233 0.09 -5.84 32.78
N ASP A 234 0.53 -7.09 32.67
CA ASP A 234 1.92 -7.50 32.83
C ASP A 234 2.74 -7.51 31.55
N GLN A 235 2.16 -7.09 30.41
CA GLN A 235 2.84 -7.13 29.12
C GLN A 235 3.73 -5.89 28.93
N LYS A 236 5.03 -6.10 28.67
CA LYS A 236 5.96 -5.01 28.36
C LYS A 236 5.58 -4.34 27.04
N MET A 237 5.12 -3.10 27.11
CA MET A 237 4.76 -2.30 25.95
C MET A 237 5.99 -1.77 25.21
N ILE A 238 5.89 -1.60 23.89
CA ILE A 238 6.93 -1.02 23.04
C ILE A 238 6.57 0.45 22.81
N PRO A 239 7.40 1.42 23.26
CA PRO A 239 7.17 2.83 22.96
C PRO A 239 7.52 3.11 21.50
N VAL A 240 6.58 3.69 20.75
CA VAL A 240 6.74 4.10 19.34
C VAL A 240 6.45 5.58 19.22
N ASN A 241 7.40 6.34 18.68
CA ASN A 241 7.25 7.76 18.44
C ASN A 241 6.68 8.02 17.04
N THR A 242 5.47 8.54 16.97
CA THR A 242 4.79 8.77 15.68
C THR A 242 5.21 10.07 14.98
N LYS A 243 6.11 10.88 15.58
CA LYS A 243 6.56 12.16 15.01
C LYS A 243 7.15 12.02 13.61
N ASN A 244 7.81 10.90 13.34
CA ASN A 244 8.51 10.64 12.08
C ASN A 244 7.77 9.70 11.12
N ILE A 245 6.66 9.09 11.55
CA ILE A 245 5.80 8.27 10.69
C ILE A 245 5.02 9.18 9.74
N LEU A 246 5.02 8.87 8.45
CA LEU A 246 4.19 9.57 7.47
C LEU A 246 2.80 8.95 7.42
N PHE A 247 1.78 9.74 7.73
CA PHE A 247 0.40 9.32 7.56
C PHE A 247 -0.15 9.86 6.24
N ILE A 248 -0.74 8.96 5.47
CA ILE A 248 -1.45 9.27 4.22
C ILE A 248 -2.88 8.78 4.38
N CYS A 249 -3.84 9.69 4.38
CA CYS A 249 -5.25 9.36 4.49
C CYS A 249 -5.89 9.31 3.10
N GLY A 250 -6.75 8.33 2.83
CA GLY A 250 -7.50 8.21 1.60
C GLY A 250 -9.00 8.08 1.87
N GLY A 251 -9.83 8.75 1.07
CA GLY A 251 -11.28 8.63 1.15
C GLY A 251 -11.96 8.84 -0.21
N ALA A 252 -13.13 8.25 -0.39
CA ALA A 252 -13.94 8.46 -1.57
C ALA A 252 -14.64 9.82 -1.53
N PHE A 253 -15.13 10.21 -0.35
CA PHE A 253 -15.89 11.44 -0.11
C PHE A 253 -17.09 11.57 -1.06
N ASP A 254 -17.85 10.49 -1.22
CA ASP A 254 -18.98 10.45 -2.14
C ASP A 254 -19.97 11.59 -1.88
N GLY A 255 -20.23 12.39 -2.91
CA GLY A 255 -21.12 13.55 -2.86
C GLY A 255 -20.48 14.86 -2.39
N ILE A 256 -19.16 14.90 -2.16
CA ILE A 256 -18.44 16.13 -1.80
C ILE A 256 -18.51 17.18 -2.90
N GLU A 257 -18.71 16.77 -4.17
CA GLU A 257 -18.88 17.67 -5.32
C GLU A 257 -20.05 18.65 -5.12
N ARG A 258 -21.10 18.22 -4.40
CA ARG A 258 -22.23 19.09 -4.06
C ARG A 258 -21.80 20.20 -3.10
N LYS A 259 -20.93 19.91 -2.13
CA LYS A 259 -20.38 20.89 -1.18
C LYS A 259 -19.46 21.88 -1.90
N ILE A 260 -18.60 21.38 -2.80
CA ILE A 260 -17.72 22.19 -3.63
C ILE A 260 -18.58 23.13 -4.51
N ALA A 261 -19.59 22.61 -5.21
CA ALA A 261 -20.48 23.41 -6.04
C ALA A 261 -21.22 24.49 -5.23
N GLN A 262 -21.73 24.16 -4.05
CA GLN A 262 -22.39 25.08 -3.15
C GLN A 262 -21.44 26.22 -2.75
N ARG A 263 -20.21 25.91 -2.33
CA ARG A 263 -19.21 26.92 -1.97
C ARG A 263 -18.88 27.85 -3.15
N LEU A 264 -18.65 27.29 -4.33
CA LEU A 264 -18.31 28.06 -5.52
C LEU A 264 -19.49 28.97 -5.96
N ASN A 265 -20.71 28.47 -5.90
CA ASN A 265 -21.91 29.29 -6.26
C ASN A 265 -22.14 30.44 -5.25
N THR A 266 -21.88 30.22 -3.96
CA THR A 266 -22.05 31.27 -2.93
C THR A 266 -21.04 32.41 -3.15
N HIS A 267 -19.82 32.13 -3.61
CA HIS A 267 -18.84 33.16 -3.94
C HIS A 267 -19.24 34.01 -5.16
N VAL A 268 -19.94 33.43 -6.14
CA VAL A 268 -20.40 34.15 -7.35
C VAL A 268 -21.49 35.19 -7.02
N VAL A 269 -22.33 34.93 -6.04
CA VAL A 269 -23.43 35.83 -5.63
C VAL A 269 -22.90 37.05 -4.88
N GLY A 270 -21.74 36.98 -4.21
CA GLY A 270 -21.17 38.12 -3.44
C GLY A 270 -20.30 39.08 -4.24
N TYR A 271 -19.90 38.75 -5.47
CA TYR A 271 -18.99 39.55 -6.31
C TYR A 271 -19.55 39.77 -7.72
N SER A 272 -20.68 40.47 -7.80
CA SER A 272 -21.31 40.82 -9.09
C SER A 272 -20.59 41.93 -9.88
N ALA A 273 -19.39 42.33 -9.49
CA ALA A 273 -18.68 43.46 -10.08
C ALA A 273 -17.30 43.14 -10.74
N ALA A 274 -16.85 41.90 -10.78
CA ALA A 274 -15.57 41.58 -11.40
C ALA A 274 -15.74 40.90 -12.76
N LYS A 275 -15.21 41.51 -13.80
CA LYS A 275 -15.27 41.10 -15.22
C LYS A 275 -14.51 39.84 -15.56
N ASP A 276 -13.88 39.15 -14.61
CA ASP A 276 -13.17 37.90 -14.82
C ASP A 276 -13.84 36.78 -14.02
N VAL A 277 -15.02 36.32 -14.48
CA VAL A 277 -15.60 35.07 -14.01
C VAL A 277 -14.71 33.92 -14.53
N VAL A 278 -13.85 33.45 -13.67
CA VAL A 278 -13.10 32.18 -13.94
C VAL A 278 -14.17 31.14 -14.30
N LYS A 279 -14.15 30.65 -15.55
CA LYS A 279 -15.07 29.61 -15.99
C LYS A 279 -14.82 28.35 -15.16
N ILE A 280 -15.70 28.10 -14.20
CA ILE A 280 -15.66 26.90 -13.37
C ILE A 280 -15.92 25.70 -14.28
N ASP A 281 -14.97 24.80 -14.36
CA ASP A 281 -15.16 23.51 -15.04
C ASP A 281 -16.09 22.64 -14.19
N ARG A 282 -17.36 22.55 -14.59
CA ARG A 282 -18.38 21.73 -13.92
C ARG A 282 -18.20 20.23 -14.19
N GLY A 283 -17.38 19.85 -15.17
CA GLY A 283 -17.08 18.46 -15.49
C GLY A 283 -16.15 17.78 -14.48
N ASN A 284 -15.30 18.57 -13.81
CA ASN A 284 -14.39 18.05 -12.78
C ASN A 284 -14.34 19.03 -11.58
N LEU A 285 -15.34 18.94 -10.71
CA LEU A 285 -15.39 19.78 -9.51
C LEU A 285 -14.34 19.44 -8.47
N MET A 286 -13.80 18.23 -8.50
CA MET A 286 -12.79 17.78 -7.54
C MET A 286 -11.51 18.61 -7.57
N GLN A 287 -11.14 19.18 -8.71
CA GLN A 287 -9.96 20.06 -8.82
C GLN A 287 -10.04 21.32 -7.95
N TYR A 288 -11.24 21.70 -7.52
CA TYR A 288 -11.48 22.86 -6.66
C TYR A 288 -11.63 22.50 -5.18
N ILE A 289 -11.33 21.26 -4.81
CA ILE A 289 -11.47 20.81 -3.41
C ILE A 289 -10.62 21.66 -2.47
N ALA A 290 -11.20 22.02 -1.33
CA ALA A 290 -10.56 22.83 -0.30
C ALA A 290 -10.81 22.23 1.10
N PRO A 291 -10.00 22.58 2.10
CA PRO A 291 -10.18 22.13 3.48
C PRO A 291 -11.59 22.39 4.04
N GLN A 292 -12.22 23.48 3.61
CA GLN A 292 -13.60 23.83 3.99
C GLN A 292 -14.64 22.80 3.53
N ASP A 293 -14.42 22.15 2.38
CA ASP A 293 -15.31 21.13 1.86
C ASP A 293 -15.24 19.86 2.70
N LEU A 294 -14.04 19.49 3.16
CA LEU A 294 -13.81 18.36 4.08
C LEU A 294 -14.49 18.61 5.44
N LYS A 295 -14.41 19.86 5.96
CA LYS A 295 -15.13 20.27 7.17
C LYS A 295 -16.63 20.16 6.98
N SER A 296 -17.14 20.64 5.86
CA SER A 296 -18.58 20.58 5.52
C SER A 296 -19.05 19.13 5.28
N PHE A 297 -18.14 18.22 4.95
CA PHE A 297 -18.41 16.80 4.79
C PHE A 297 -18.52 16.07 6.14
N GLY A 298 -17.83 16.57 7.20
CA GLY A 298 -17.91 16.03 8.56
C GLY A 298 -16.58 15.65 9.21
N LEU A 299 -15.45 16.01 8.60
CA LEU A 299 -14.16 15.91 9.30
C LEU A 299 -13.99 17.05 10.29
N ILE A 300 -13.45 16.77 11.47
CA ILE A 300 -13.19 17.80 12.48
C ILE A 300 -12.06 18.73 12.03
N PRO A 301 -12.12 20.04 12.35
CA PRO A 301 -11.10 21.01 11.95
C PRO A 301 -9.69 20.64 12.38
N GLU A 302 -9.54 20.01 13.54
CA GLU A 302 -8.27 19.59 14.13
C GLU A 302 -7.56 18.56 13.24
N ILE A 303 -8.28 17.54 12.75
CA ILE A 303 -7.73 16.56 11.80
C ILE A 303 -7.33 17.22 10.49
N ILE A 304 -8.18 18.09 9.96
CA ILE A 304 -7.89 18.81 8.71
C ILE A 304 -6.61 19.64 8.86
N GLY A 305 -6.42 20.28 10.02
CA GLY A 305 -5.20 21.02 10.34
C GLY A 305 -3.93 20.15 10.39
N ARG A 306 -4.06 18.84 10.68
CA ARG A 306 -2.95 17.88 10.72
C ARG A 306 -2.76 17.12 9.39
N LEU A 307 -3.58 17.42 8.39
CA LEU A 307 -3.51 16.91 7.02
C LEU A 307 -3.36 18.08 6.02
N PRO A 308 -2.29 18.90 6.15
CA PRO A 308 -2.17 20.15 5.40
C PRO A 308 -2.00 19.92 3.88
N ILE A 309 -1.60 18.73 3.47
CA ILE A 309 -1.40 18.41 2.05
C ILE A 309 -2.65 17.69 1.55
N LEU A 310 -3.50 18.47 0.88
CA LEU A 310 -4.72 18.00 0.24
C LEU A 310 -4.49 17.81 -1.25
N THR A 311 -4.79 16.62 -1.75
CA THR A 311 -4.79 16.32 -3.19
C THR A 311 -6.00 15.50 -3.59
N TYR A 312 -6.31 15.51 -4.88
CA TYR A 312 -7.46 14.79 -5.43
C TYR A 312 -7.02 13.86 -6.55
N LEU A 313 -7.83 12.85 -6.81
CA LEU A 313 -7.66 11.95 -7.93
C LEU A 313 -8.86 12.10 -8.89
N ASN A 314 -8.53 12.24 -10.16
CA ASN A 314 -9.53 12.33 -11.21
C ASN A 314 -10.28 11.01 -11.39
N PRO A 315 -11.59 11.05 -11.71
CA PRO A 315 -12.30 9.87 -12.18
C PRO A 315 -11.57 9.25 -13.38
N LEU A 316 -11.63 7.93 -13.49
CA LEU A 316 -11.00 7.22 -14.61
C LEU A 316 -11.94 7.23 -15.81
N ASP A 317 -11.50 7.83 -16.90
CA ASP A 317 -12.19 7.78 -18.18
C ASP A 317 -11.93 6.45 -18.92
N ARG A 318 -12.60 6.26 -20.04
CA ARG A 318 -12.45 5.06 -20.88
C ARG A 318 -11.01 4.83 -21.31
N THR A 319 -10.31 5.90 -21.68
CA THR A 319 -8.92 5.86 -22.14
C THR A 319 -8.00 5.43 -21.00
N ALA A 320 -8.17 6.00 -19.81
CA ALA A 320 -7.41 5.62 -18.63
C ALA A 320 -7.62 4.14 -18.27
N LEU A 321 -8.87 3.66 -18.28
CA LEU A 321 -9.18 2.24 -18.02
C LEU A 321 -8.51 1.31 -19.04
N ARG A 322 -8.51 1.70 -20.31
CA ARG A 322 -7.84 0.95 -21.39
C ARG A 322 -6.32 0.88 -21.15
N ASN A 323 -5.72 2.00 -20.81
CA ASN A 323 -4.28 2.08 -20.57
C ASN A 323 -3.88 1.30 -19.29
N ILE A 324 -4.70 1.33 -18.23
CA ILE A 324 -4.48 0.54 -17.00
C ILE A 324 -4.36 -0.96 -17.28
N LEU A 325 -5.05 -1.48 -18.29
CA LEU A 325 -4.94 -2.89 -18.65
C LEU A 325 -3.56 -3.28 -19.18
N THR A 326 -2.88 -2.40 -19.93
CA THR A 326 -1.75 -2.78 -20.77
C THR A 326 -0.45 -2.02 -20.49
N GLU A 327 -0.50 -0.73 -20.11
CA GLU A 327 0.70 0.11 -20.06
C GLU A 327 1.54 -0.08 -18.78
N PRO A 328 0.96 -0.08 -17.55
CA PRO A 328 1.74 -0.15 -16.34
C PRO A 328 2.73 -1.32 -16.33
N LYS A 329 3.84 -1.15 -15.62
CA LYS A 329 4.86 -2.19 -15.47
C LYS A 329 4.28 -3.50 -14.94
N ASN A 330 3.31 -3.41 -14.02
CA ASN A 330 2.56 -4.53 -13.47
C ASN A 330 1.09 -4.53 -13.95
N SER A 331 0.85 -4.21 -15.24
CA SER A 331 -0.52 -4.23 -15.78
C SER A 331 -1.14 -5.62 -15.68
N ILE A 332 -2.47 -5.66 -15.62
CA ILE A 332 -3.21 -6.92 -15.49
C ILE A 332 -2.83 -7.89 -16.60
N ILE A 333 -2.82 -7.44 -17.84
CA ILE A 333 -2.49 -8.28 -19.00
C ILE A 333 -1.06 -8.82 -18.94
N LYS A 334 -0.08 -7.98 -18.56
CA LYS A 334 1.32 -8.43 -18.43
C LYS A 334 1.49 -9.50 -17.35
N GLN A 335 0.69 -9.43 -16.27
CA GLN A 335 0.70 -10.47 -15.24
C GLN A 335 0.22 -11.82 -15.81
N TYR A 336 -0.88 -11.84 -16.58
CA TYR A 336 -1.37 -13.06 -17.22
C TYR A 336 -0.40 -13.59 -18.28
N VAL A 337 0.15 -12.72 -19.12
CA VAL A 337 1.19 -13.11 -20.10
C VAL A 337 2.37 -13.79 -19.38
N LYS A 338 2.81 -13.21 -18.24
CA LYS A 338 3.92 -13.79 -17.48
C LYS A 338 3.59 -15.13 -16.85
N LEU A 339 2.35 -15.32 -16.34
CA LEU A 339 1.89 -16.61 -15.80
C LEU A 339 1.95 -17.69 -16.87
N PHE A 340 1.42 -17.42 -18.07
CA PHE A 340 1.44 -18.37 -19.18
C PHE A 340 2.85 -18.62 -19.74
N GLU A 341 3.73 -17.61 -19.72
CA GLU A 341 5.14 -17.77 -20.10
C GLU A 341 5.85 -18.76 -19.16
N MET A 342 5.51 -18.77 -17.86
CA MET A 342 6.07 -19.73 -16.89
C MET A 342 5.66 -21.17 -17.21
N ASP A 343 4.49 -21.39 -17.84
CA ASP A 343 4.03 -22.68 -18.33
C ASP A 343 4.53 -22.99 -19.77
N GLY A 344 5.39 -22.12 -20.32
CA GLY A 344 5.92 -22.27 -21.68
C GLY A 344 4.94 -21.94 -22.80
N VAL A 345 3.86 -21.23 -22.50
CA VAL A 345 2.80 -20.86 -23.42
C VAL A 345 2.86 -19.37 -23.74
N LYS A 346 2.83 -19.03 -25.03
CA LYS A 346 2.72 -17.63 -25.48
C LYS A 346 1.25 -17.19 -25.48
N LEU A 347 0.87 -16.32 -24.56
CA LEU A 347 -0.47 -15.75 -24.49
C LEU A 347 -0.56 -14.44 -25.29
N GLU A 348 -1.55 -14.34 -26.16
CA GLU A 348 -1.86 -13.14 -26.92
C GLU A 348 -3.34 -12.79 -26.78
N PHE A 349 -3.66 -11.49 -26.86
CA PHE A 349 -5.03 -10.99 -26.82
C PHE A 349 -5.32 -10.20 -28.10
N GLN A 350 -6.48 -10.40 -28.68
CA GLN A 350 -6.95 -9.54 -29.76
C GLN A 350 -7.24 -8.12 -29.21
N PRO A 351 -6.94 -7.06 -29.97
CA PRO A 351 -7.17 -5.67 -29.52
C PRO A 351 -8.62 -5.40 -29.09
N GLU A 352 -9.58 -6.00 -29.77
CA GLU A 352 -11.01 -5.85 -29.50
C GLU A 352 -11.43 -6.41 -28.13
N VAL A 353 -10.68 -7.36 -27.58
CA VAL A 353 -10.91 -7.91 -26.22
C VAL A 353 -10.69 -6.84 -25.17
N PHE A 354 -9.69 -5.99 -25.33
CA PHE A 354 -9.43 -4.91 -24.39
C PHE A 354 -10.58 -3.90 -24.34
N GLU A 355 -11.10 -3.54 -25.52
CA GLU A 355 -12.23 -2.63 -25.60
C GLU A 355 -13.48 -3.24 -24.95
N TYR A 356 -13.73 -4.53 -25.18
CA TYR A 356 -14.82 -5.26 -24.55
C TYR A 356 -14.70 -5.30 -23.02
N ILE A 357 -13.49 -5.52 -22.47
CA ILE A 357 -13.25 -5.53 -21.03
C ILE A 357 -13.55 -4.16 -20.44
N VAL A 358 -13.10 -3.08 -21.10
CA VAL A 358 -13.34 -1.70 -20.65
C VAL A 358 -14.84 -1.37 -20.69
N ASP A 359 -15.52 -1.71 -21.76
CA ASP A 359 -16.97 -1.47 -21.89
C ASP A 359 -17.75 -2.18 -20.78
N LYS A 360 -17.40 -3.43 -20.46
CA LYS A 360 -18.00 -4.17 -19.34
C LYS A 360 -17.66 -3.56 -17.97
N ALA A 361 -16.47 -3.05 -17.77
CA ALA A 361 -16.11 -2.38 -16.53
C ALA A 361 -16.89 -1.07 -16.32
N ILE A 362 -17.14 -0.32 -17.38
CA ILE A 362 -17.98 0.90 -17.37
C ILE A 362 -19.45 0.54 -17.14
N GLU A 363 -19.98 -0.44 -17.89
CA GLU A 363 -21.36 -0.94 -17.77
C GLU A 363 -21.68 -1.34 -16.32
N TYR A 364 -20.78 -2.06 -15.67
CA TYR A 364 -20.96 -2.54 -14.31
C TYR A 364 -20.54 -1.50 -13.24
N LYS A 365 -20.08 -0.32 -13.62
CA LYS A 365 -19.61 0.76 -12.74
C LYS A 365 -18.55 0.31 -11.73
N LEU A 366 -17.66 -0.59 -12.13
CA LEU A 366 -16.69 -1.23 -11.25
C LEU A 366 -15.34 -0.48 -11.18
N GLY A 367 -15.12 0.50 -12.08
CA GLY A 367 -13.84 1.21 -12.18
C GLY A 367 -12.66 0.27 -12.46
N ALA A 368 -11.45 0.67 -12.09
CA ALA A 368 -10.26 -0.13 -12.36
C ALA A 368 -10.22 -1.48 -11.61
N ARG A 369 -10.89 -1.59 -10.44
CA ARG A 369 -10.97 -2.87 -9.70
C ARG A 369 -11.73 -3.92 -10.51
N GLY A 370 -12.75 -3.51 -11.24
CA GLY A 370 -13.55 -4.42 -12.09
C GLY A 370 -12.79 -5.00 -13.27
N LEU A 371 -11.79 -4.29 -13.79
CA LEU A 371 -10.97 -4.79 -14.89
C LEU A 371 -10.34 -6.15 -14.55
N ARG A 372 -9.79 -6.28 -13.34
CA ARG A 372 -9.18 -7.54 -12.88
C ARG A 372 -10.22 -8.67 -12.82
N SER A 373 -11.37 -8.42 -12.21
CA SER A 373 -12.42 -9.44 -12.07
C SER A 373 -12.96 -9.89 -13.43
N ILE A 374 -13.09 -8.98 -14.39
CA ILE A 374 -13.53 -9.31 -15.75
C ILE A 374 -12.49 -10.18 -16.47
N VAL A 375 -11.20 -9.77 -16.43
CA VAL A 375 -10.11 -10.56 -17.03
C VAL A 375 -10.03 -11.94 -16.37
N GLU A 376 -10.14 -12.04 -15.05
CA GLU A 376 -10.12 -13.30 -14.31
C GLU A 376 -11.28 -14.21 -14.75
N THR A 377 -12.49 -13.66 -14.91
CA THR A 377 -13.64 -14.41 -15.42
C THR A 377 -13.40 -14.95 -16.83
N ILE A 378 -12.79 -14.15 -17.71
CA ILE A 378 -12.49 -14.58 -19.09
C ILE A 378 -11.42 -15.68 -19.09
N MET A 379 -10.40 -15.55 -18.23
CA MET A 379 -9.23 -16.41 -18.26
C MET A 379 -9.36 -17.70 -17.42
N MET A 380 -10.38 -17.82 -16.58
CA MET A 380 -10.52 -18.93 -15.63
C MET A 380 -10.42 -20.30 -16.28
N ASP A 381 -11.23 -20.57 -17.31
CA ASP A 381 -11.23 -21.87 -18.01
C ASP A 381 -9.89 -22.13 -18.71
N VAL A 382 -9.28 -21.09 -19.29
CA VAL A 382 -7.99 -21.19 -19.98
C VAL A 382 -6.86 -21.51 -19.00
N MET A 383 -6.84 -20.86 -17.84
CA MET A 383 -5.85 -21.14 -16.79
C MET A 383 -5.99 -22.54 -16.19
N PHE A 384 -7.22 -23.09 -16.19
CA PHE A 384 -7.46 -24.45 -15.70
C PHE A 384 -6.98 -25.52 -16.71
N GLU A 385 -7.20 -25.31 -18.00
CA GLU A 385 -6.96 -26.32 -19.04
C GLU A 385 -5.52 -26.29 -19.59
N ILE A 386 -4.98 -25.09 -19.87
CA ILE A 386 -3.73 -24.91 -20.62
C ILE A 386 -2.52 -25.58 -19.95
N PRO A 387 -2.30 -25.51 -18.61
CA PRO A 387 -1.14 -26.16 -17.99
C PRO A 387 -1.10 -27.68 -18.21
N SER A 388 -2.25 -28.33 -18.44
CA SER A 388 -2.37 -29.75 -18.71
C SER A 388 -2.24 -30.09 -20.19
N GLN A 389 -2.23 -29.10 -21.08
CA GLN A 389 -2.14 -29.25 -22.53
C GLN A 389 -0.73 -28.90 -23.03
N LYS A 390 -0.27 -29.55 -24.10
CA LYS A 390 1.02 -29.26 -24.75
C LYS A 390 0.92 -28.06 -25.72
N ALA A 391 0.10 -27.06 -25.38
CA ALA A 391 -0.08 -25.87 -26.22
C ALA A 391 1.15 -24.96 -26.08
N LYS A 392 1.69 -24.46 -27.20
CA LYS A 392 2.80 -23.47 -27.22
C LYS A 392 2.33 -22.04 -27.36
N LYS A 393 1.09 -21.84 -27.81
CA LYS A 393 0.50 -20.51 -28.03
C LYS A 393 -1.00 -20.59 -27.76
N TYR A 394 -1.53 -19.53 -27.15
CA TYR A 394 -2.97 -19.33 -26.98
C TYR A 394 -3.33 -17.89 -27.31
N GLU A 395 -4.42 -17.69 -28.05
CA GLU A 395 -4.94 -16.38 -28.43
C GLU A 395 -6.35 -16.21 -27.88
N VAL A 396 -6.53 -15.16 -27.05
CA VAL A 396 -7.85 -14.80 -26.52
C VAL A 396 -8.58 -13.96 -27.56
N THR A 397 -9.64 -14.54 -28.13
CA THR A 397 -10.49 -13.88 -29.12
C THR A 397 -11.68 -13.16 -28.48
N LEU A 398 -12.27 -12.20 -29.18
CA LEU A 398 -13.47 -11.49 -28.72
C LEU A 398 -14.65 -12.43 -28.47
N ASP A 399 -14.88 -13.42 -29.36
CA ASP A 399 -15.98 -14.37 -29.22
C ASP A 399 -15.80 -15.24 -27.98
N PHE A 400 -14.57 -15.70 -27.72
CA PHE A 400 -14.25 -16.44 -26.52
C PHE A 400 -14.54 -15.58 -25.26
N ALA A 401 -14.10 -14.33 -25.22
CA ALA A 401 -14.34 -13.42 -24.10
C ALA A 401 -15.83 -13.21 -23.82
N LYS A 402 -16.65 -13.02 -24.90
CA LYS A 402 -18.10 -12.91 -24.79
C LYS A 402 -18.75 -14.19 -24.26
N GLN A 403 -18.30 -15.34 -24.72
CA GLN A 403 -18.81 -16.64 -24.29
C GLN A 403 -18.56 -16.87 -22.80
N GLN A 404 -17.34 -16.59 -22.30
CA GLN A 404 -17.00 -16.75 -20.89
C GLN A 404 -17.80 -15.82 -19.99
N MET A 405 -17.95 -14.55 -20.37
CA MET A 405 -18.78 -13.60 -19.64
C MET A 405 -20.26 -14.00 -19.64
N GLY A 406 -20.77 -14.60 -20.75
CA GLY A 406 -22.13 -15.15 -20.84
C GLY A 406 -22.35 -16.31 -19.86
N LYS A 407 -21.44 -17.28 -19.80
CA LYS A 407 -21.49 -18.41 -18.85
C LYS A 407 -21.52 -17.92 -17.39
N ALA A 408 -20.67 -16.97 -17.02
CA ALA A 408 -20.59 -16.44 -15.66
C ALA A 408 -21.90 -15.75 -15.23
N ASN A 409 -22.56 -15.04 -16.13
CA ASN A 409 -23.85 -14.40 -15.86
C ASN A 409 -24.98 -15.44 -15.64
N ILE A 410 -25.03 -16.49 -16.46
CA ILE A 410 -26.01 -17.57 -16.32
C ILE A 410 -25.81 -18.32 -14.99
N SER A 411 -24.57 -18.64 -14.63
CA SER A 411 -24.25 -19.31 -13.35
C SER A 411 -24.68 -18.47 -12.13
N ARG A 412 -24.48 -17.15 -12.16
CA ARG A 412 -24.95 -16.25 -11.09
C ARG A 412 -26.48 -16.18 -11.00
N MET A 413 -27.18 -16.16 -12.12
CA MET A 413 -28.66 -16.19 -12.15
C MET A 413 -29.20 -17.50 -11.58
N GLN A 414 -28.59 -18.64 -11.91
CA GLN A 414 -29.00 -19.94 -11.36
C GLN A 414 -28.80 -20.02 -9.86
N THR A 415 -27.71 -19.46 -9.33
CA THR A 415 -27.43 -19.42 -7.88
C THR A 415 -28.44 -18.54 -7.11
N LEU A 416 -28.97 -17.49 -7.73
CA LEU A 416 -30.02 -16.66 -7.17
C LEU A 416 -31.39 -17.33 -7.19
N SER A 417 -31.68 -18.18 -8.21
CA SER A 417 -32.94 -18.90 -8.33
C SER A 417 -33.08 -20.08 -7.35
N ILE A 418 -31.97 -20.58 -6.78
CA ILE A 418 -31.96 -21.66 -5.78
C ILE A 418 -32.17 -21.13 -4.34
N LYS A 419 -32.14 -19.81 -4.15
CA LYS A 419 -32.33 -19.15 -2.85
C LYS A 419 -33.72 -18.53 -2.63
N ILE A 420 -34.68 -18.82 -3.49
CA ILE A 420 -36.11 -18.59 -3.33
C ILE A 420 -36.77 -19.97 -3.19
#